data_3152fbdb07ff2cd4ecad7ddba81bb759
#
_entry.id   3152fbdb07ff2cd4ecad7ddba81bb759
#
_cell.length_a   1.000
_cell.length_b   1.000
_cell.length_c   1.000
_cell.angle_alpha   90.00
_cell.angle_beta   90.00
_cell.angle_gamma   90.00
#
_symmetry.space_group_name_H-M   'P 1'
#
loop_
_entity.id
_entity.type
_entity.pdbx_description
1 polymer ?
#
loop_
_entity_poly.entity_id
_entity_poly.type
_entity_poly.pdbx_seq_one_letter_code
_entity_poly.pdbx_strand_id
1 'polypeptide(L)'
;MAHQFDVVDSEIVLEAPIIAVRRDQVRMPGGNVSAREIVEHFGAVAVVAADEDNRLYLLNQWRQAAGQRLVELPAGLLDVADEDPLEAAKRELVEEAGLEAESWSLLTDMFSSP
;
A
#
# COMPACT_ATOMS: atom_id res chain seq x y z
N MET A 1 -25.16 8.90 16.44
CA MET A 1 -25.13 7.42 16.43
C MET A 1 -24.39 6.96 15.18
N ALA A 2 -23.38 6.13 15.34
CA ALA A 2 -22.65 5.58 14.21
C ALA A 2 -23.52 4.58 13.46
N HIS A 3 -23.50 4.63 12.12
CA HIS A 3 -24.12 3.61 11.30
C HIS A 3 -23.27 2.34 11.29
N GLN A 4 -23.93 1.20 11.28
CA GLN A 4 -23.28 -0.09 11.18
C GLN A 4 -23.45 -0.63 9.77
N PHE A 5 -22.36 -1.14 9.21
CA PHE A 5 -22.28 -1.71 7.87
C PHE A 5 -21.90 -3.18 7.99
N ASP A 6 -22.88 -4.07 7.89
CA ASP A 6 -22.66 -5.50 8.08
C ASP A 6 -22.41 -6.18 6.73
N VAL A 7 -21.35 -6.97 6.65
CA VAL A 7 -21.11 -7.82 5.51
C VAL A 7 -21.99 -9.05 5.62
N VAL A 8 -22.93 -9.23 4.69
CA VAL A 8 -23.86 -10.35 4.69
C VAL A 8 -23.40 -11.49 3.79
N ASP A 9 -22.50 -11.23 2.84
CA ASP A 9 -21.87 -12.24 2.00
C ASP A 9 -20.57 -11.69 1.43
N SER A 10 -19.63 -12.56 1.11
CA SER A 10 -18.33 -12.19 0.57
C SER A 10 -17.80 -13.28 -0.34
N GLU A 11 -17.26 -12.90 -1.50
CA GLU A 11 -16.61 -13.82 -2.43
C GLU A 11 -15.37 -13.19 -3.06
N ILE A 12 -14.37 -14.03 -3.35
CA ILE A 12 -13.20 -13.60 -4.15
C ILE A 12 -13.57 -13.76 -5.62
N VAL A 13 -13.56 -12.67 -6.37
CA VAL A 13 -13.90 -12.65 -7.79
C VAL A 13 -12.69 -12.65 -8.71
N LEU A 14 -11.52 -12.27 -8.20
CA LEU A 14 -10.24 -12.34 -8.89
C LEU A 14 -9.14 -12.60 -7.87
N GLU A 15 -8.25 -13.52 -8.17
CA GLU A 15 -7.07 -13.76 -7.37
C GLU A 15 -5.83 -13.70 -8.26
N ALA A 16 -4.86 -12.87 -7.86
CA ALA A 16 -3.62 -12.66 -8.57
C ALA A 16 -2.45 -12.70 -7.57
N PRO A 17 -1.18 -12.75 -8.04
CA PRO A 17 -0.05 -12.88 -7.14
C PRO A 17 0.12 -11.76 -6.11
N ILE A 18 -0.30 -10.54 -6.45
CA ILE A 18 -0.11 -9.35 -5.58
C ILE A 18 -1.43 -8.87 -5.02
N ILE A 19 -2.51 -8.97 -5.79
CA ILE A 19 -3.83 -8.47 -5.40
C ILE A 19 -4.86 -9.57 -5.46
N ALA A 20 -5.93 -9.41 -4.70
CA ALA A 20 -7.19 -10.10 -4.91
C ALA A 20 -8.31 -9.06 -4.99
N VAL A 21 -9.38 -9.38 -5.70
CA VAL A 21 -10.59 -8.57 -5.70
C VAL A 21 -11.69 -9.36 -5.00
N ARG A 22 -12.20 -8.79 -3.94
CA ARG A 22 -13.28 -9.35 -3.12
C ARG A 22 -14.55 -8.55 -3.39
N ARG A 23 -15.67 -9.22 -3.57
CA ARG A 23 -16.99 -8.58 -3.61
C ARG A 23 -17.71 -8.87 -2.31
N ASP A 24 -18.03 -7.83 -1.57
CA ASP A 24 -18.84 -7.90 -0.36
C ASP A 24 -20.27 -7.42 -0.63
N GLN A 25 -21.24 -8.14 -0.14
CA GLN A 25 -22.61 -7.66 -0.05
C GLN A 25 -22.76 -7.00 1.32
N VAL A 26 -23.01 -5.71 1.32
CA VAL A 26 -23.01 -4.91 2.55
C VAL A 26 -24.41 -4.37 2.81
N ARG A 27 -24.91 -4.62 4.03
CA ARG A 27 -26.15 -4.01 4.47
C ARG A 27 -25.93 -2.57 4.81
N MET A 28 -26.60 -1.72 4.05
CA MET A 28 -26.50 -0.26 4.20
C MET A 28 -27.47 0.22 5.27
N PRO A 29 -27.26 1.44 5.81
CA PRO A 29 -28.28 2.09 6.64
C PRO A 29 -29.61 2.17 5.90
N GLY A 30 -30.69 1.77 6.56
CA GLY A 30 -32.01 1.65 5.93
C GLY A 30 -32.36 0.23 5.46
N GLY A 31 -31.42 -0.72 5.51
CA GLY A 31 -31.64 -2.14 5.28
C GLY A 31 -31.35 -2.65 3.88
N ASN A 32 -31.12 -1.76 2.91
CA ASN A 32 -30.73 -2.18 1.55
C ASN A 32 -29.34 -2.83 1.54
N VAL A 33 -29.16 -3.81 0.67
CA VAL A 33 -27.88 -4.48 0.47
C VAL A 33 -27.27 -3.98 -0.84
N SER A 34 -26.01 -3.56 -0.77
CA SER A 34 -25.24 -3.09 -1.93
C SER A 34 -23.95 -3.87 -2.06
N ALA A 35 -23.55 -4.13 -3.30
CA ALA A 35 -22.25 -4.74 -3.57
C ALA A 35 -21.12 -3.71 -3.46
N ARG A 36 -19.99 -4.15 -2.92
CA ARG A 36 -18.73 -3.38 -2.87
C ARG A 36 -17.60 -4.27 -3.35
N GLU A 37 -16.90 -3.84 -4.37
CA GLU A 37 -15.69 -4.48 -4.84
C GLU A 37 -14.49 -3.85 -4.13
N ILE A 38 -13.69 -4.69 -3.49
CA ILE A 38 -12.56 -4.28 -2.67
C ILE A 38 -11.31 -4.93 -3.23
N VAL A 39 -10.29 -4.11 -3.49
CA VAL A 39 -8.98 -4.64 -3.87
C VAL A 39 -8.20 -4.91 -2.58
N GLU A 40 -7.92 -6.19 -2.35
CA GLU A 40 -7.04 -6.63 -1.27
C GLU A 40 -5.59 -6.52 -1.72
N HIS A 41 -4.75 -5.92 -0.90
CA HIS A 41 -3.35 -5.68 -1.18
C HIS A 41 -2.54 -5.84 0.11
N PHE A 42 -1.28 -6.28 -0.01
CA PHE A 42 -0.42 -6.46 1.17
C PHE A 42 -0.14 -5.16 1.94
N GLY A 43 -0.34 -4.03 1.31
CA GLY A 43 0.18 -2.77 1.79
C GLY A 43 1.60 -2.53 1.29
N ALA A 44 2.11 -1.34 1.54
CA ALA A 44 3.43 -0.94 1.10
C ALA A 44 4.05 0.03 2.08
N VAL A 45 5.38 0.15 2.00
CA VAL A 45 6.13 1.21 2.64
C VAL A 45 6.72 2.12 1.58
N ALA A 46 6.83 3.41 1.89
CA ALA A 46 7.58 4.36 1.09
C ALA A 46 8.62 5.05 1.99
N VAL A 47 9.78 5.34 1.43
CA VAL A 47 10.90 5.89 2.18
C VAL A 47 11.22 7.30 1.70
N VAL A 48 11.17 8.27 2.61
CA VAL A 48 11.69 9.62 2.35
C VAL A 48 13.15 9.61 2.83
N ALA A 49 14.07 9.39 1.89
CA ALA A 49 15.50 9.35 2.19
C ALA A 49 16.14 10.69 1.86
N ALA A 50 16.53 11.43 2.88
CA ALA A 50 17.14 12.74 2.74
C ALA A 50 18.61 12.71 3.17
N ASP A 51 19.46 13.41 2.44
CA ASP A 51 20.85 13.59 2.81
C ASP A 51 21.06 14.84 3.70
N GLU A 52 22.32 15.13 4.01
CA GLU A 52 22.69 16.26 4.86
C GLU A 52 22.32 17.62 4.27
N ASP A 53 22.16 17.70 2.96
CA ASP A 53 21.76 18.91 2.23
C ASP A 53 20.26 18.97 1.96
N ASN A 54 19.45 18.11 2.62
CA ASN A 54 18.02 17.98 2.43
C ASN A 54 17.61 17.60 1.00
N ARG A 55 18.48 16.89 0.28
CA ARG A 55 18.15 16.35 -1.04
C ARG A 55 17.49 14.98 -0.85
N LEU A 56 16.43 14.73 -1.60
CA LEU A 56 15.71 13.46 -1.58
C LEU A 56 16.23 12.52 -2.66
N TYR A 57 16.35 11.24 -2.32
CA TYR A 57 16.62 10.19 -3.29
C TYR A 57 15.30 9.74 -3.92
N LEU A 58 15.24 9.85 -5.24
CA LEU A 58 14.06 9.50 -6.02
C LEU A 58 14.42 8.45 -7.06
N LEU A 59 13.43 7.64 -7.43
CA LEU A 59 13.55 6.63 -8.47
C LEU A 59 12.75 7.04 -9.69
N ASN A 60 13.22 6.66 -10.86
CA ASN A 60 12.48 6.81 -12.11
C ASN A 60 12.03 5.42 -12.56
N GLN A 61 10.77 5.08 -12.26
CA GLN A 61 10.23 3.74 -12.49
C GLN A 61 9.18 3.70 -13.58
N TRP A 62 9.23 2.66 -14.40
CA TRP A 62 8.13 2.36 -15.32
C TRP A 62 6.90 1.89 -14.54
N ARG A 63 5.77 2.53 -14.83
CA ARG A 63 4.48 2.15 -14.26
C ARG A 63 3.52 1.76 -15.38
N GLN A 64 3.26 0.47 -15.51
CA GLN A 64 2.44 -0.07 -16.60
C GLN A 64 1.04 0.54 -16.61
N ALA A 65 0.43 0.73 -15.44
CA ALA A 65 -0.91 1.33 -15.34
C ALA A 65 -0.95 2.78 -15.87
N ALA A 66 0.15 3.52 -15.72
CA ALA A 66 0.28 4.87 -16.23
C ALA A 66 0.80 4.93 -17.67
N GLY A 67 1.37 3.82 -18.18
CA GLY A 67 1.98 3.75 -19.49
C GLY A 67 3.20 4.65 -19.66
N GLN A 68 3.88 4.96 -18.56
CA GLN A 68 5.03 5.88 -18.57
C GLN A 68 5.91 5.66 -17.34
N ARG A 69 7.10 6.27 -17.37
CA ARG A 69 7.96 6.35 -16.18
C ARG A 69 7.50 7.48 -15.28
N LEU A 70 7.49 7.20 -13.98
CA LEU A 70 7.17 8.18 -12.94
C LEU A 70 8.36 8.34 -12.00
N VAL A 71 8.54 9.56 -11.49
CA VAL A 71 9.52 9.86 -10.45
C VAL A 71 8.86 9.61 -9.10
N GLU A 72 9.45 8.72 -8.31
CA GLU A 72 8.85 8.19 -7.10
C GLU A 72 9.87 8.09 -5.97
N LEU A 73 9.36 8.04 -4.74
CA LEU A 73 10.14 7.63 -3.58
C LEU A 73 10.46 6.13 -3.66
N PRO A 74 11.60 5.66 -3.10
CA PRO A 74 11.80 4.24 -2.89
C PRO A 74 10.65 3.65 -2.09
N ALA A 75 10.12 2.52 -2.55
CA ALA A 75 8.96 1.89 -1.95
C ALA A 75 8.95 0.39 -2.21
N GLY A 76 8.24 -0.36 -1.39
CA GLY A 76 8.10 -1.78 -1.59
C GLY A 76 6.89 -2.35 -0.88
N LEU A 77 6.51 -3.56 -1.29
CA LEU A 77 5.38 -4.27 -0.75
C LEU A 77 5.68 -4.85 0.64
N LEU A 78 4.66 -4.87 1.49
CA LEU A 78 4.68 -5.59 2.76
C LEU A 78 4.27 -7.06 2.54
N ASP A 79 5.00 -7.77 1.69
CA ASP A 79 4.68 -9.12 1.23
C ASP A 79 5.50 -10.23 1.92
N VAL A 80 6.38 -9.86 2.82
CA VAL A 80 7.14 -10.81 3.65
C VAL A 80 6.40 -11.02 4.97
N ALA A 81 6.03 -12.27 5.25
CA ALA A 81 5.31 -12.63 6.47
C ALA A 81 6.11 -12.23 7.71
N ASP A 82 5.42 -11.62 8.67
CA ASP A 82 5.98 -11.21 9.97
C ASP A 82 7.12 -10.19 9.91
N GLU A 83 7.37 -9.58 8.74
CA GLU A 83 8.34 -8.49 8.63
C GLU A 83 7.75 -7.18 9.14
N ASP A 84 8.42 -6.55 10.10
CA ASP A 84 8.09 -5.21 10.58
C ASP A 84 8.18 -4.20 9.41
N PRO A 85 7.23 -3.27 9.25
CA PRO A 85 7.30 -2.22 8.23
C PRO A 85 8.61 -1.44 8.20
N LEU A 86 9.21 -1.15 9.35
CA LEU A 86 10.53 -0.50 9.41
C LEU A 86 11.62 -1.37 8.79
N GLU A 87 11.63 -2.67 9.08
CA GLU A 87 12.60 -3.60 8.50
C GLU A 87 12.38 -3.75 6.98
N ALA A 88 11.14 -3.77 6.53
CA ALA A 88 10.81 -3.73 5.11
C ALA A 88 11.35 -2.45 4.44
N ALA A 89 11.17 -1.30 5.06
CA ALA A 89 11.67 -0.02 4.55
C ALA A 89 13.20 -0.02 4.42
N LYS A 90 13.89 -0.53 5.42
CA LYS A 90 15.37 -0.64 5.39
C LYS A 90 15.82 -1.55 4.26
N ARG A 91 15.19 -2.69 4.11
CA ARG A 91 15.51 -3.66 3.06
C ARG A 91 15.27 -3.07 1.67
N GLU A 92 14.14 -2.44 1.46
CA GLU A 92 13.80 -1.82 0.17
C GLU A 92 14.74 -0.67 -0.19
N LEU A 93 15.17 0.12 0.79
CA LEU A 93 16.12 1.21 0.54
C LEU A 93 17.47 0.67 0.04
N VAL A 94 17.94 -0.43 0.60
CA VAL A 94 19.16 -1.12 0.13
C VAL A 94 18.94 -1.69 -1.27
N GLU A 95 17.85 -2.41 -1.49
CA GLU A 95 17.58 -3.10 -2.75
C GLU A 95 17.35 -2.14 -3.92
N GLU A 96 16.58 -1.08 -3.70
CA GLU A 96 16.20 -0.15 -4.77
C GLU A 96 17.18 1.00 -4.99
N ALA A 97 17.79 1.50 -3.93
CA ALA A 97 18.65 2.68 -3.99
C ALA A 97 20.10 2.43 -3.59
N GLY A 98 20.42 1.26 -3.04
CA GLY A 98 21.76 0.96 -2.54
C GLY A 98 22.18 1.81 -1.35
N LEU A 99 21.21 2.27 -0.56
CA LEU A 99 21.44 3.21 0.54
C LEU A 99 21.12 2.60 1.89
N GLU A 100 21.81 3.10 2.91
CA GLU A 100 21.51 2.87 4.31
C GLU A 100 21.32 4.22 5.01
N ALA A 101 20.51 4.26 6.05
CA ALA A 101 20.29 5.45 6.84
C ALA A 101 20.68 5.23 8.29
N GLU A 102 21.19 6.28 8.92
CA GLU A 102 21.63 6.25 10.33
C GLU A 102 20.47 6.39 11.30
N SER A 103 19.44 7.13 10.91
CA SER A 103 18.26 7.35 11.76
C SER A 103 16.98 7.18 10.96
N TRP A 104 15.96 6.65 11.63
CA TRP A 104 14.66 6.34 11.05
C TRP A 104 13.54 6.86 11.93
N SER A 105 12.51 7.40 11.32
CA SER A 105 11.29 7.78 12.03
C SER A 105 10.08 7.57 11.12
N LEU A 106 8.95 7.25 11.74
CA LEU A 106 7.67 7.15 11.03
C LEU A 106 7.12 8.55 10.81
N LEU A 107 6.80 8.89 9.55
CA LEU A 107 6.12 10.14 9.23
C LEU A 107 4.61 10.00 9.39
N THR A 108 4.02 9.01 8.75
CA THR A 108 2.58 8.80 8.77
C THR A 108 2.19 7.43 8.22
N ASP A 109 1.02 7.00 8.60
CA ASP A 109 0.29 5.91 7.94
C ASP A 109 -0.93 6.50 7.25
N MET A 110 -1.27 5.98 6.06
CA MET A 110 -2.43 6.45 5.33
C MET A 110 -3.04 5.38 4.45
N PHE A 111 -4.31 5.53 4.17
CA PHE A 111 -4.95 4.83 3.06
C PHE A 111 -4.76 5.64 1.78
N SER A 112 -4.16 5.04 0.76
CA SER A 112 -3.83 5.73 -0.48
C SER A 112 -4.98 5.78 -1.48
N SER A 113 -5.99 4.93 -1.31
CA SER A 113 -7.15 4.86 -2.18
C SER A 113 -8.38 4.45 -1.37
N PRO A 114 -9.51 5.15 -1.54
CA PRO A 114 -10.75 4.78 -0.84
C PRO A 114 -11.39 3.51 -1.35
#